data_426b4e17fadac3da03437d2ea0e4b44e
#
_entry.id   426b4e17fadac3da03437d2ea0e4b44e
#
_cell.length_a   1.000
_cell.length_b   1.000
_cell.length_c   1.000
_cell.angle_alpha   90.00
_cell.angle_beta   90.00
_cell.angle_gamma   90.00
#
_symmetry.space_group_name_H-M   'P 1'
#
loop_
_entity.id
_entity.type
_entity.pdbx_description
1 polymer ?
#
loop_
_entity_poly.entity_id
_entity_poly.type
_entity_poly.pdbx_seq_one_letter_code
_entity_poly.pdbx_strand_id
1 'polypeptide(L)'
;VIPEDRKAIVRELKDLADEASDVYLATDDDREGEAIAYHLMESLELKSEPKRIKFNEITEAAVTTAINNPETIDIGKFKSYEARRTLDRMIGYEISPKVRDLGGAFISTGRVQGPAIRLIVEREEERLKFVKSKYFEIKALCKSDDYEFTANLKRVNGKRLASSSDFNENGNKTSKDKKYLDENEANE
;
A
#
# COMPACT_ATOMS: atom_id res chain seq x y z
N VAL A 1 -24.33 -17.00 -7.72
CA VAL A 1 -24.73 -18.41 -7.43
C VAL A 1 -23.91 -18.88 -6.23
N ILE A 2 -24.59 -19.33 -5.18
CA ILE A 2 -23.96 -19.84 -3.94
C ILE A 2 -23.42 -21.25 -4.24
N PRO A 3 -22.11 -21.52 -3.99
CA PRO A 3 -21.52 -22.84 -4.12
C PRO A 3 -22.24 -23.88 -3.25
N GLU A 4 -22.30 -25.15 -3.71
CA GLU A 4 -23.06 -26.22 -3.04
C GLU A 4 -22.59 -26.44 -1.59
N ASP A 5 -21.27 -26.44 -1.39
CA ASP A 5 -20.62 -26.61 -0.08
C ASP A 5 -20.90 -25.46 0.91
N ARG A 6 -21.42 -24.34 0.45
CA ARG A 6 -21.74 -23.15 1.25
C ARG A 6 -23.24 -23.00 1.54
N LYS A 7 -24.10 -23.73 0.86
CA LYS A 7 -25.56 -23.59 1.01
C LYS A 7 -26.06 -23.86 2.42
N ALA A 8 -25.45 -24.83 3.13
CA ALA A 8 -25.82 -25.15 4.50
C ALA A 8 -25.55 -23.97 5.45
N ILE A 9 -24.37 -23.35 5.32
CA ILE A 9 -23.98 -22.19 6.12
C ILE A 9 -24.88 -20.99 5.83
N VAL A 10 -25.20 -20.73 4.57
CA VAL A 10 -26.09 -19.61 4.20
C VAL A 10 -27.50 -19.82 4.77
N ARG A 11 -27.99 -21.07 4.78
CA ARG A 11 -29.30 -21.39 5.38
C ARG A 11 -29.29 -21.14 6.89
N GLU A 12 -28.29 -21.63 7.59
CA GLU A 12 -28.13 -21.41 9.04
C GLU A 12 -28.08 -19.90 9.38
N LEU A 13 -27.27 -19.13 8.63
CA LEU A 13 -27.19 -17.68 8.82
C LEU A 13 -28.50 -16.98 8.52
N LYS A 14 -29.27 -17.45 7.54
CA LYS A 14 -30.60 -16.91 7.22
C LYS A 14 -31.60 -17.17 8.36
N ASP A 15 -31.62 -18.39 8.88
CA ASP A 15 -32.49 -18.75 9.99
C ASP A 15 -32.19 -17.89 11.23
N LEU A 16 -30.89 -17.72 11.57
CA LEU A 16 -30.47 -16.82 12.66
C LEU A 16 -30.84 -15.35 12.41
N ALA A 17 -30.69 -14.87 11.19
CA ALA A 17 -31.06 -13.50 10.83
C ALA A 17 -32.56 -13.26 10.89
N ASP A 18 -33.37 -14.26 10.57
CA ASP A 18 -34.85 -14.20 10.65
C ASP A 18 -35.35 -14.14 12.09
N GLU A 19 -34.62 -14.70 13.05
CA GLU A 19 -34.92 -14.64 14.49
C GLU A 19 -34.37 -13.38 15.18
N ALA A 20 -33.38 -12.71 14.57
CA ALA A 20 -32.74 -11.53 15.14
C ALA A 20 -33.58 -10.27 14.99
N SER A 21 -33.56 -9.39 15.98
CA SER A 21 -34.14 -8.05 15.89
C SER A 21 -33.36 -7.11 14.98
N ASP A 22 -32.05 -7.22 15.00
CA ASP A 22 -31.10 -6.41 14.21
C ASP A 22 -29.95 -7.28 13.65
N VAL A 23 -29.56 -6.97 12.42
CA VAL A 23 -28.41 -7.61 11.78
C VAL A 23 -27.32 -6.56 11.52
N TYR A 24 -26.13 -6.79 12.05
CA TYR A 24 -24.98 -5.94 11.85
C TYR A 24 -23.97 -6.61 10.89
N LEU A 25 -23.62 -5.90 9.83
CA LEU A 25 -22.60 -6.34 8.87
C LEU A 25 -21.26 -5.68 9.20
N ALA A 26 -20.39 -6.43 9.84
CA ALA A 26 -19.09 -5.99 10.33
C ALA A 26 -17.97 -6.52 9.43
N THR A 27 -17.66 -5.83 8.36
CA THR A 27 -16.57 -6.15 7.44
C THR A 27 -15.63 -4.95 7.30
N ASP A 28 -14.43 -5.16 6.74
CA ASP A 28 -13.42 -4.11 6.58
C ASP A 28 -13.97 -2.86 5.87
N ASP A 29 -13.40 -1.70 6.19
CA ASP A 29 -13.80 -0.43 5.54
C ASP A 29 -13.05 -0.23 4.22
N ASP A 30 -13.21 -1.19 3.32
CA ASP A 30 -12.71 -1.13 1.96
C ASP A 30 -13.78 -1.59 0.95
N ARG A 31 -13.46 -1.61 -0.33
CA ARG A 31 -14.40 -2.02 -1.39
C ARG A 31 -14.73 -3.51 -1.34
N GLU A 32 -13.80 -4.34 -0.95
CA GLU A 32 -13.95 -5.78 -0.78
C GLU A 32 -14.86 -6.09 0.40
N GLY A 33 -14.69 -5.42 1.54
CA GLY A 33 -15.56 -5.53 2.71
C GLY A 33 -16.99 -5.05 2.44
N GLU A 34 -17.15 -3.96 1.68
CA GLU A 34 -18.46 -3.47 1.26
C GLU A 34 -19.17 -4.45 0.33
N ALA A 35 -18.42 -5.09 -0.57
CA ALA A 35 -18.97 -6.13 -1.44
C ALA A 35 -19.40 -7.38 -0.66
N ILE A 36 -18.65 -7.79 0.36
CA ILE A 36 -19.05 -8.89 1.26
C ILE A 36 -20.34 -8.53 1.95
N ALA A 37 -20.45 -7.34 2.54
CA ALA A 37 -21.65 -6.87 3.20
C ALA A 37 -22.86 -6.87 2.27
N TYR A 38 -22.71 -6.34 1.05
CA TYR A 38 -23.76 -6.33 0.03
C TYR A 38 -24.22 -7.74 -0.37
N HIS A 39 -23.27 -8.63 -0.64
CA HIS A 39 -23.58 -10.02 -1.03
C HIS A 39 -24.22 -10.82 0.12
N LEU A 40 -23.86 -10.55 1.37
CA LEU A 40 -24.54 -11.14 2.52
C LEU A 40 -25.98 -10.66 2.61
N MET A 41 -26.21 -9.36 2.47
CA MET A 41 -27.56 -8.79 2.44
C MET A 41 -28.45 -9.46 1.39
N GLU A 42 -27.92 -9.60 0.15
CA GLU A 42 -28.66 -10.27 -0.93
C GLU A 42 -28.88 -11.78 -0.67
N SER A 43 -27.79 -12.48 -0.25
CA SER A 43 -27.83 -13.94 -0.10
C SER A 43 -28.69 -14.40 1.07
N LEU A 44 -28.79 -13.60 2.12
CA LEU A 44 -29.62 -13.87 3.29
C LEU A 44 -31.07 -13.38 3.11
N GLU A 45 -31.34 -12.60 2.06
CA GLU A 45 -32.68 -12.02 1.78
C GLU A 45 -33.25 -11.29 3.01
N LEU A 46 -32.41 -10.43 3.63
CA LEU A 46 -32.77 -9.77 4.88
C LEU A 46 -34.05 -8.98 4.75
N LYS A 47 -34.96 -9.14 5.73
CA LYS A 47 -36.30 -8.47 5.76
C LYS A 47 -36.19 -6.99 6.06
N SER A 48 -35.17 -6.57 6.77
CA SER A 48 -34.87 -5.17 7.11
C SER A 48 -33.52 -4.78 6.58
N GLU A 49 -33.29 -3.48 6.37
CA GLU A 49 -31.99 -2.96 5.99
C GLU A 49 -30.94 -3.26 7.09
N PRO A 50 -29.86 -3.97 6.79
CA PRO A 50 -28.86 -4.32 7.78
C PRO A 50 -28.05 -3.09 8.19
N LYS A 51 -27.61 -3.08 9.43
CA LYS A 51 -26.74 -2.05 9.98
C LYS A 51 -25.30 -2.33 9.58
N ARG A 52 -24.68 -1.44 8.81
CA ARG A 52 -23.27 -1.54 8.41
C ARG A 52 -22.40 -0.91 9.49
N ILE A 53 -21.48 -1.67 10.07
CA ILE A 53 -20.50 -1.16 11.04
C ILE A 53 -19.09 -1.32 10.50
N LYS A 54 -18.26 -0.31 10.69
CA LYS A 54 -16.89 -0.22 10.20
C LYS A 54 -15.96 0.16 11.33
N PHE A 55 -14.81 -0.50 11.41
CA PHE A 55 -13.76 -0.16 12.37
C PHE A 55 -12.40 -0.53 11.77
N ASN A 56 -11.39 0.30 12.06
CA ASN A 56 -10.03 0.12 11.55
C ASN A 56 -9.14 -0.69 12.49
N GLU A 57 -9.64 -0.95 13.71
CA GLU A 57 -8.93 -1.72 14.73
C GLU A 57 -9.94 -2.49 15.60
N ILE A 58 -9.51 -3.64 16.12
CA ILE A 58 -10.36 -4.48 16.99
C ILE A 58 -10.05 -4.12 18.45
N THR A 59 -10.49 -2.91 18.86
CA THR A 59 -10.47 -2.48 20.27
C THR A 59 -11.89 -2.32 20.77
N GLU A 60 -12.11 -2.46 22.07
CA GLU A 60 -13.45 -2.31 22.68
C GLU A 60 -14.05 -0.92 22.36
N ALA A 61 -13.23 0.12 22.43
CA ALA A 61 -13.69 1.49 22.14
C ALA A 61 -14.10 1.66 20.68
N ALA A 62 -13.31 1.14 19.72
CA ALA A 62 -13.62 1.23 18.29
C ALA A 62 -14.89 0.44 17.93
N VAL A 63 -15.02 -0.79 18.42
CA VAL A 63 -16.20 -1.63 18.19
C VAL A 63 -17.45 -1.02 18.80
N THR A 64 -17.39 -0.54 20.05
CA THR A 64 -18.51 0.12 20.72
C THR A 64 -18.95 1.39 19.98
N THR A 65 -17.98 2.19 19.51
CA THR A 65 -18.27 3.39 18.72
C THR A 65 -18.98 3.03 17.41
N ALA A 66 -18.50 2.00 16.71
CA ALA A 66 -19.08 1.56 15.44
C ALA A 66 -20.50 1.01 15.62
N ILE A 67 -20.78 0.25 16.68
CA ILE A 67 -22.12 -0.26 16.99
C ILE A 67 -23.10 0.88 17.29
N ASN A 68 -22.65 1.91 17.99
CA ASN A 68 -23.48 3.07 18.32
C ASN A 68 -23.71 4.03 17.14
N ASN A 69 -22.91 3.92 16.07
CA ASN A 69 -22.99 4.77 14.88
C ASN A 69 -23.04 3.91 13.60
N PRO A 70 -24.05 3.06 13.42
CA PRO A 70 -24.15 2.23 12.23
C PRO A 70 -24.44 3.08 10.99
N GLU A 71 -23.88 2.64 9.87
CA GLU A 71 -24.09 3.23 8.55
C GLU A 71 -24.99 2.34 7.69
N THR A 72 -25.28 2.78 6.47
CA THR A 72 -25.87 1.96 5.41
C THR A 72 -24.78 1.43 4.49
N ILE A 73 -25.10 0.40 3.68
CA ILE A 73 -24.18 -0.13 2.68
C ILE A 73 -23.92 0.92 1.60
N ASP A 74 -22.63 1.19 1.30
CA ASP A 74 -22.22 2.10 0.25
C ASP A 74 -22.25 1.42 -1.12
N ILE A 75 -23.35 1.64 -1.85
CA ILE A 75 -23.54 1.10 -3.20
C ILE A 75 -22.47 1.63 -4.18
N GLY A 76 -21.91 2.83 -3.96
CA GLY A 76 -20.82 3.37 -4.79
C GLY A 76 -19.54 2.55 -4.63
N LYS A 77 -19.15 2.22 -3.41
CA LYS A 77 -18.01 1.32 -3.12
C LYS A 77 -18.26 -0.08 -3.70
N PHE A 78 -19.45 -0.63 -3.55
CA PHE A 78 -19.84 -1.92 -4.12
C PHE A 78 -19.70 -1.93 -5.65
N LYS A 79 -20.26 -0.95 -6.35
CA LYS A 79 -20.14 -0.83 -7.81
C LYS A 79 -18.68 -0.67 -8.27
N SER A 80 -17.87 0.04 -7.50
CA SER A 80 -16.42 0.13 -7.75
C SER A 80 -15.71 -1.22 -7.65
N TYR A 81 -16.11 -2.06 -6.70
CA TYR A 81 -15.63 -3.45 -6.59
C TYR A 81 -16.06 -4.28 -7.81
N GLU A 82 -17.34 -4.24 -8.20
CA GLU A 82 -17.84 -4.97 -9.37
C GLU A 82 -17.10 -4.58 -10.66
N ALA A 83 -16.91 -3.27 -10.89
CA ALA A 83 -16.17 -2.76 -12.03
C ALA A 83 -14.73 -3.28 -12.06
N ARG A 84 -14.04 -3.26 -10.91
CA ARG A 84 -12.69 -3.81 -10.78
C ARG A 84 -12.68 -5.31 -11.12
N ARG A 85 -13.56 -6.08 -10.52
CA ARG A 85 -13.64 -7.53 -10.75
C ARG A 85 -13.94 -7.88 -12.21
N THR A 86 -14.83 -7.11 -12.84
CA THR A 86 -15.17 -7.27 -14.26
C THR A 86 -13.95 -6.99 -15.13
N LEU A 87 -13.23 -5.88 -14.88
CA LEU A 87 -12.01 -5.54 -15.62
C LEU A 87 -10.90 -6.59 -15.45
N ASP A 88 -10.67 -7.05 -14.20
CA ASP A 88 -9.67 -8.08 -13.93
C ASP A 88 -9.99 -9.38 -14.68
N ARG A 89 -11.27 -9.75 -14.74
CA ARG A 89 -11.73 -10.91 -15.50
C ARG A 89 -11.55 -10.74 -17.02
N MET A 90 -11.95 -9.60 -17.57
CA MET A 90 -11.79 -9.32 -19.00
C MET A 90 -10.31 -9.35 -19.40
N ILE A 91 -9.45 -8.68 -18.65
CA ILE A 91 -8.00 -8.69 -18.92
C ILE A 91 -7.43 -10.12 -18.81
N GLY A 92 -7.77 -10.83 -17.76
CA GLY A 92 -7.29 -12.18 -17.52
C GLY A 92 -7.71 -13.18 -18.62
N TYR A 93 -8.96 -13.12 -19.06
CA TYR A 93 -9.50 -14.09 -20.02
C TYR A 93 -9.32 -13.70 -21.50
N GLU A 94 -9.33 -12.41 -21.82
CA GLU A 94 -9.25 -11.97 -23.22
C GLU A 94 -7.82 -11.61 -23.65
N ILE A 95 -7.02 -11.03 -22.75
CA ILE A 95 -5.67 -10.56 -23.09
C ILE A 95 -4.62 -11.64 -22.82
N SER A 96 -4.73 -12.42 -21.73
CA SER A 96 -3.74 -13.45 -21.40
C SER A 96 -3.54 -14.50 -22.52
N PRO A 97 -4.57 -14.98 -23.22
CA PRO A 97 -4.37 -15.87 -24.39
C PRO A 97 -3.52 -15.22 -25.48
N LYS A 98 -3.81 -13.96 -25.83
CA LYS A 98 -3.08 -13.21 -26.86
C LYS A 98 -1.61 -13.00 -26.51
N VAL A 99 -1.32 -12.76 -25.22
CA VAL A 99 0.06 -12.62 -24.74
C VAL A 99 0.79 -13.97 -24.79
N ARG A 100 0.11 -15.06 -24.50
CA ARG A 100 0.68 -16.42 -24.63
C ARG A 100 1.09 -16.75 -26.07
N ASP A 101 0.29 -16.33 -27.04
CA ASP A 101 0.61 -16.53 -28.46
C ASP A 101 1.87 -15.79 -28.90
N LEU A 102 2.22 -14.69 -28.23
CA LEU A 102 3.42 -13.89 -28.49
C LEU A 102 4.67 -14.37 -27.74
N GLY A 103 4.52 -14.99 -26.58
CA GLY A 103 5.66 -15.22 -25.66
C GLY A 103 5.82 -16.61 -25.06
N GLY A 104 4.90 -17.55 -25.31
CA GLY A 104 5.01 -18.94 -24.81
C GLY A 104 3.98 -19.34 -23.74
N ALA A 105 3.92 -20.64 -23.46
CA ALA A 105 2.79 -21.33 -22.82
C ALA A 105 2.43 -20.90 -21.37
N PHE A 106 3.35 -20.27 -20.64
CA PHE A 106 3.16 -19.95 -19.22
C PHE A 106 3.01 -18.46 -18.91
N ILE A 107 2.85 -17.61 -19.93
CA ILE A 107 2.71 -16.17 -19.75
C ILE A 107 1.25 -15.82 -19.51
N SER A 108 0.98 -15.12 -18.43
CA SER A 108 -0.31 -14.50 -18.15
C SER A 108 -0.13 -13.00 -17.92
N THR A 109 -1.19 -12.24 -18.16
CA THR A 109 -1.22 -10.82 -17.86
C THR A 109 -2.39 -10.49 -16.95
N GLY A 110 -2.22 -9.47 -16.14
CA GLY A 110 -3.26 -8.94 -15.29
C GLY A 110 -3.11 -7.43 -15.12
N ARG A 111 -4.19 -6.78 -14.77
CA ARG A 111 -4.25 -5.34 -14.62
C ARG A 111 -3.22 -4.77 -13.64
N VAL A 112 -2.86 -5.51 -12.61
CA VAL A 112 -1.87 -5.12 -11.59
C VAL A 112 -0.47 -5.59 -11.94
N GLN A 113 -0.33 -6.75 -12.59
CA GLN A 113 0.98 -7.35 -12.92
C GLN A 113 1.83 -6.46 -13.83
N GLY A 114 1.24 -5.94 -14.91
CA GLY A 114 1.94 -5.08 -15.87
C GLY A 114 2.53 -3.82 -15.21
N PRO A 115 1.73 -2.99 -14.55
CA PRO A 115 2.22 -1.83 -13.81
C PRO A 115 3.25 -2.17 -12.73
N ALA A 116 3.07 -3.28 -11.98
CA ALA A 116 4.03 -3.68 -10.96
C ALA A 116 5.39 -4.05 -11.55
N ILE A 117 5.40 -4.85 -12.63
CA ILE A 117 6.64 -5.20 -13.34
C ILE A 117 7.30 -3.94 -13.91
N ARG A 118 6.52 -3.04 -14.51
CA ARG A 118 7.04 -1.79 -15.05
C ARG A 118 7.77 -0.97 -13.99
N LEU A 119 7.18 -0.79 -12.80
CA LEU A 119 7.82 -0.06 -11.71
C LEU A 119 9.15 -0.72 -11.27
N ILE A 120 9.20 -2.05 -11.24
CA ILE A 120 10.42 -2.78 -10.91
C ILE A 120 11.48 -2.58 -11.99
N VAL A 121 11.11 -2.66 -13.27
CA VAL A 121 12.02 -2.46 -14.40
C VAL A 121 12.56 -1.03 -14.43
N GLU A 122 11.70 -0.03 -14.30
CA GLU A 122 12.09 1.38 -14.24
C GLU A 122 13.08 1.63 -13.09
N ARG A 123 12.83 1.06 -11.92
CA ARG A 123 13.73 1.15 -10.77
C ARG A 123 15.07 0.45 -11.01
N GLU A 124 15.05 -0.70 -11.65
CA GLU A 124 16.29 -1.42 -12.01
C GLU A 124 17.12 -0.67 -13.07
N GLU A 125 16.45 -0.05 -14.04
CA GLU A 125 17.13 0.83 -15.00
C GLU A 125 17.79 2.04 -14.31
N GLU A 126 17.10 2.69 -13.37
CA GLU A 126 17.69 3.76 -12.55
C GLU A 126 18.93 3.25 -11.79
N ARG A 127 18.82 2.06 -11.18
CA ARG A 127 19.93 1.42 -10.46
C ARG A 127 21.13 1.15 -11.35
N LEU A 128 20.90 0.66 -12.57
CA LEU A 128 21.96 0.37 -13.55
C LEU A 128 22.62 1.66 -14.09
N LYS A 129 21.84 2.73 -14.23
CA LYS A 129 22.35 4.05 -14.66
C LYS A 129 23.04 4.81 -13.54
N PHE A 130 22.85 4.41 -12.28
CA PHE A 130 23.39 5.11 -11.12
C PHE A 130 24.92 5.10 -11.10
N VAL A 131 25.52 6.28 -11.06
CA VAL A 131 26.96 6.50 -10.92
C VAL A 131 27.27 6.84 -9.47
N LYS A 132 28.16 6.06 -8.86
CA LYS A 132 28.57 6.26 -7.46
C LYS A 132 29.31 7.58 -7.31
N SER A 133 28.94 8.36 -6.29
CA SER A 133 29.65 9.55 -5.85
C SER A 133 30.30 9.31 -4.50
N LYS A 134 31.45 9.93 -4.27
CA LYS A 134 32.17 9.87 -2.99
C LYS A 134 32.08 11.24 -2.32
N TYR A 135 31.70 11.27 -1.06
CA TYR A 135 31.71 12.45 -0.22
C TYR A 135 32.13 12.07 1.19
N PHE A 136 32.58 13.04 1.97
CA PHE A 136 33.06 12.82 3.32
C PHE A 136 32.19 13.62 4.29
N GLU A 137 31.84 12.96 5.40
CA GLU A 137 31.24 13.58 6.57
C GLU A 137 32.24 13.48 7.71
N ILE A 138 32.46 14.56 8.44
CA ILE A 138 33.34 14.59 9.60
C ILE A 138 32.47 14.64 10.85
N LYS A 139 32.72 13.67 11.73
CA LYS A 139 32.06 13.56 13.04
C LYS A 139 33.13 13.57 14.12
N ALA A 140 32.97 14.45 15.09
CA ALA A 140 33.82 14.51 16.27
C ALA A 140 33.05 13.90 17.44
N LEU A 141 33.68 12.95 18.13
CA LEU A 141 33.23 12.51 19.44
C LEU A 141 33.81 13.47 20.48
N CYS A 142 32.95 14.28 21.07
CA CYS A 142 33.32 15.25 22.08
C CYS A 142 33.04 14.67 23.47
N LYS A 143 33.98 14.85 24.39
CA LYS A 143 33.86 14.39 25.76
C LYS A 143 34.04 15.56 26.72
N SER A 144 33.10 15.72 27.60
CA SER A 144 33.17 16.59 28.80
C SER A 144 33.16 15.70 30.02
N ASP A 145 33.42 16.21 31.19
CA ASP A 145 33.62 15.40 32.40
C ASP A 145 32.46 14.41 32.68
N ASP A 146 31.23 14.77 32.33
CA ASP A 146 30.04 13.93 32.56
C ASP A 146 29.30 13.51 31.31
N TYR A 147 29.69 13.96 30.08
CA TYR A 147 28.90 13.75 28.86
C TYR A 147 29.79 13.42 27.67
N GLU A 148 29.35 12.44 26.87
CA GLU A 148 29.87 12.23 25.54
C GLU A 148 28.78 12.61 24.49
N PHE A 149 29.15 13.36 23.48
CA PHE A 149 28.25 13.71 22.38
C PHE A 149 28.98 13.74 21.05
N THR A 150 28.22 13.45 19.98
CA THR A 150 28.77 13.51 18.63
C THR A 150 28.41 14.84 17.98
N ALA A 151 29.43 15.58 17.56
CA ALA A 151 29.29 16.79 16.76
C ALA A 151 29.52 16.47 15.27
N ASN A 152 28.65 16.98 14.40
CA ASN A 152 28.80 16.82 12.96
C ASN A 152 29.29 18.13 12.36
N LEU A 153 30.34 18.11 11.55
CA LEU A 153 30.81 19.26 10.82
C LEU A 153 29.76 19.66 9.76
N LYS A 154 29.25 20.88 9.85
CA LYS A 154 28.22 21.40 8.95
C LYS A 154 28.76 22.40 7.93
N ARG A 155 29.80 23.15 8.28
CA ARG A 155 30.36 24.22 7.44
C ARG A 155 31.89 24.27 7.57
N VAL A 156 32.54 24.56 6.46
CA VAL A 156 33.97 24.86 6.39
C VAL A 156 34.14 26.20 5.67
N ASN A 157 34.81 27.17 6.28
CA ASN A 157 35.03 28.50 5.74
C ASN A 157 33.72 29.18 5.25
N GLY A 158 32.63 29.06 6.04
CA GLY A 158 31.31 29.63 5.73
C GLY A 158 30.47 28.82 4.72
N LYS A 159 31.05 27.91 3.95
CA LYS A 159 30.35 27.07 3.00
C LYS A 159 29.80 25.82 3.68
N ARG A 160 28.57 25.44 3.36
CA ARG A 160 27.94 24.21 3.84
C ARG A 160 28.68 23.01 3.24
N LEU A 161 28.92 22.01 4.07
CA LEU A 161 29.49 20.74 3.64
C LEU A 161 28.48 19.97 2.76
N ALA A 162 28.94 19.38 1.69
CA ALA A 162 28.14 18.56 0.80
C ALA A 162 27.71 17.25 1.47
N SER A 163 26.55 16.76 1.09
CA SER A 163 25.93 15.50 1.53
C SER A 163 25.52 14.66 0.32
N SER A 164 24.96 13.49 0.53
CA SER A 164 24.46 12.60 -0.55
C SER A 164 23.50 13.30 -1.51
N SER A 165 22.64 14.18 -1.02
CA SER A 165 21.66 14.93 -1.82
C SER A 165 22.26 15.99 -2.76
N ASP A 166 23.55 16.22 -2.70
CA ASP A 166 24.26 17.22 -3.48
C ASP A 166 24.94 16.65 -4.73
N PHE A 167 24.54 15.45 -5.10
CA PHE A 167 24.95 14.78 -6.33
C PHE A 167 23.70 14.37 -7.12
N ASN A 168 23.77 14.45 -8.44
CA ASN A 168 22.73 13.94 -9.31
C ASN A 168 22.93 12.44 -9.62
N GLU A 169 21.97 11.87 -10.35
CA GLU A 169 21.98 10.43 -10.77
C GLU A 169 23.26 10.02 -11.54
N ASN A 170 23.90 10.99 -12.21
CA ASN A 170 25.16 10.77 -12.93
C ASN A 170 26.42 10.96 -12.06
N GLY A 171 26.26 11.11 -10.75
CA GLY A 171 27.36 11.32 -9.83
C GLY A 171 27.99 12.72 -9.86
N ASN A 172 27.39 13.66 -10.59
CA ASN A 172 27.91 15.01 -10.71
C ASN A 172 27.41 15.91 -9.56
N LYS A 173 28.28 16.83 -9.14
CA LYS A 173 27.98 17.84 -8.12
C LYS A 173 26.87 18.78 -8.61
N THR A 174 25.82 18.95 -7.81
CA THR A 174 24.65 19.78 -8.18
C THR A 174 24.81 21.26 -7.83
N SER A 175 25.70 21.61 -6.90
CA SER A 175 25.86 23.00 -6.44
C SER A 175 27.33 23.37 -6.30
N LYS A 176 27.69 24.56 -6.82
CA LYS A 176 29.04 25.13 -6.67
C LYS A 176 29.25 25.85 -5.31
N ASP A 177 28.19 26.17 -4.61
CA ASP A 177 28.24 26.93 -3.34
C ASP A 177 28.52 26.07 -2.12
N LYS A 178 28.64 24.74 -2.30
CA LYS A 178 28.94 23.80 -1.23
C LYS A 178 30.42 23.41 -1.25
N LYS A 179 30.93 23.08 -0.07
CA LYS A 179 32.27 22.52 0.08
C LYS A 179 32.19 21.01 -0.06
N TYR A 180 32.87 20.47 -1.04
CA TYR A 180 33.08 19.05 -1.28
C TYR A 180 34.47 18.73 -0.80
N LEU A 181 34.59 18.01 0.32
CA LEU A 181 35.88 17.53 0.82
C LEU A 181 36.36 16.36 -0.04
N ASP A 182 37.63 16.37 -0.35
CA ASP A 182 38.35 15.18 -0.82
C ASP A 182 38.92 14.38 0.36
N GLU A 183 39.60 13.28 0.08
CA GLU A 183 40.16 12.39 1.10
C GLU A 183 41.28 13.04 1.92
N ASN A 184 42.05 13.91 1.32
CA ASN A 184 43.15 14.62 2.01
C ASN A 184 42.58 15.71 2.91
N GLU A 185 41.67 16.53 2.37
CA GLU A 185 40.99 17.58 3.12
C GLU A 185 40.11 17.03 4.26
N ALA A 186 39.70 15.78 4.20
CA ALA A 186 38.90 15.16 5.26
C ALA A 186 39.78 14.57 6.39
N ASN A 187 41.08 14.33 6.12
CA ASN A 187 42.04 13.80 7.08
C ASN A 187 42.89 14.88 7.76
N GLU A 188 42.89 16.11 7.24
CA GLU A 188 43.48 17.29 7.88
C GLU A 188 42.57 17.87 8.96
#